data_b374f3fc924394fb682d95fabe62a18f
#
_entry.id   b374f3fc924394fb682d95fabe62a18f
#
_cell.length_a   1.000
_cell.length_b   1.000
_cell.length_c   1.000
_cell.angle_alpha   90.00
_cell.angle_beta   90.00
_cell.angle_gamma   90.00
#
_symmetry.space_group_name_H-M   'P 1'
#
loop_
_entity.id
_entity.type
_entity.pdbx_description
1 polymer ?
#
loop_
_entity_poly.entity_id
_entity_poly.type
_entity_poly.pdbx_seq_one_letter_code
_entity_poly.pdbx_strand_id
1 'polypeptide(L)'
;NALPEVAHNYRRDHVLNMWFVVATETPEAAWAACDRIEAATGLPVHAFPKEREYFVGLYLPLLSPAPRVGEAPARALPAHAPTAQPTVLTDFDRQLIAATQSGLPLVAHPYDTVAAMLGSTGEAVRTRLAELLAAGVVRRIAAVPNHYRLGYAANGMSVWDVADEHVDRLGELLGSQPAVSHCYRRPRKAGVWRYNLFA
;
A
#
# COMPACT_ATOMS: atom_id res chain seq x y z
N ASN A 1 -17.32 -0.79 -4.86
CA ASN A 1 -16.62 -1.87 -4.11
C ASN A 1 -17.63 -2.67 -3.31
N ALA A 2 -18.14 -3.75 -3.88
CA ALA A 2 -19.03 -4.67 -3.16
C ALA A 2 -18.24 -5.84 -2.52
N LEU A 3 -16.99 -6.04 -2.94
CA LEU A 3 -16.14 -7.12 -2.45
C LEU A 3 -15.17 -6.59 -1.37
N PRO A 4 -15.14 -7.19 -0.19
CA PRO A 4 -14.27 -6.75 0.91
C PRO A 4 -12.78 -6.88 0.58
N GLU A 5 -12.41 -7.79 -0.31
CA GLU A 5 -11.04 -8.00 -0.76
C GLU A 5 -10.50 -6.88 -1.67
N VAL A 6 -11.39 -6.02 -2.20
CA VAL A 6 -11.00 -4.89 -3.06
C VAL A 6 -10.70 -3.66 -2.21
N ALA A 7 -9.42 -3.42 -1.95
CA ALA A 7 -8.94 -2.30 -1.13
C ALA A 7 -9.09 -0.94 -1.84
N HIS A 8 -8.77 -0.89 -3.12
CA HIS A 8 -8.81 0.33 -3.92
C HIS A 8 -9.32 0.03 -5.33
N ASN A 9 -10.04 0.99 -5.92
CA ASN A 9 -10.57 0.88 -7.27
C ASN A 9 -10.46 2.25 -7.97
N TYR A 10 -9.84 2.28 -9.16
CA TYR A 10 -9.54 3.51 -9.90
C TYR A 10 -9.95 3.40 -11.36
N ARG A 11 -10.58 4.44 -11.87
CA ARG A 11 -10.72 4.64 -13.32
C ARG A 11 -9.43 5.25 -13.88
N ARG A 12 -9.01 4.79 -15.06
CA ARG A 12 -7.87 5.30 -15.81
C ARG A 12 -8.27 5.56 -17.27
N ASP A 13 -7.57 6.48 -17.91
CA ASP A 13 -7.73 6.76 -19.34
C ASP A 13 -6.76 5.87 -20.14
N HIS A 14 -7.19 4.62 -20.34
CA HIS A 14 -6.44 3.58 -21.04
C HIS A 14 -7.40 2.46 -21.49
N VAL A 15 -6.98 1.56 -22.41
CA VAL A 15 -7.76 0.36 -22.78
C VAL A 15 -8.09 -0.48 -21.54
N LEU A 16 -7.11 -0.69 -20.66
CA LEU A 16 -7.35 -1.21 -19.31
C LEU A 16 -7.76 -0.04 -18.41
N ASN A 17 -9.03 0.29 -18.41
CA ASN A 17 -9.56 1.52 -17.81
C ASN A 17 -10.04 1.37 -16.37
N MET A 18 -10.16 0.15 -15.86
CA MET A 18 -10.52 -0.14 -14.48
C MET A 18 -9.37 -0.85 -13.77
N TRP A 19 -8.78 -0.19 -12.80
CA TRP A 19 -7.69 -0.73 -11.98
C TRP A 19 -8.15 -0.88 -10.54
N PHE A 20 -7.91 -2.04 -9.96
CA PHE A 20 -8.23 -2.31 -8.57
C PHE A 20 -7.10 -3.08 -7.89
N VAL A 21 -7.04 -2.98 -6.56
CA VAL A 21 -6.09 -3.69 -5.72
C VAL A 21 -6.86 -4.73 -4.91
N VAL A 22 -6.49 -5.99 -5.09
CA VAL A 22 -6.98 -7.09 -4.25
C VAL A 22 -5.95 -7.37 -3.17
N ALA A 23 -6.40 -7.46 -1.92
CA ALA A 23 -5.60 -7.85 -0.78
C ALA A 23 -6.29 -9.00 -0.04
N THR A 24 -5.60 -10.11 0.10
CA THR A 24 -6.11 -11.34 0.72
C THR A 24 -5.01 -12.00 1.55
N GLU A 25 -5.38 -12.92 2.42
CA GLU A 25 -4.41 -13.65 3.26
C GLU A 25 -3.58 -14.64 2.44
N THR A 26 -4.12 -15.17 1.34
CA THR A 26 -3.44 -16.16 0.49
C THR A 26 -3.52 -15.78 -1.00
N PRO A 27 -2.56 -16.21 -1.83
CA PRO A 27 -2.60 -15.99 -3.27
C PRO A 27 -3.85 -16.60 -3.92
N GLU A 28 -4.29 -17.78 -3.47
CA GLU A 28 -5.45 -18.50 -3.99
C GLU A 28 -6.74 -17.69 -3.79
N ALA A 29 -6.89 -17.07 -2.62
CA ALA A 29 -8.03 -16.19 -2.33
C ALA A 29 -8.02 -14.94 -3.23
N ALA A 30 -6.85 -14.42 -3.60
CA ALA A 30 -6.73 -13.31 -4.55
C ALA A 30 -7.19 -13.72 -5.96
N TRP A 31 -6.79 -14.89 -6.42
CA TRP A 31 -7.25 -15.42 -7.72
C TRP A 31 -8.75 -15.66 -7.72
N ALA A 32 -9.30 -16.31 -6.67
CA ALA A 32 -10.73 -16.51 -6.53
C ALA A 32 -11.52 -15.19 -6.49
N ALA A 33 -10.97 -14.11 -5.92
CA ALA A 33 -11.59 -12.78 -5.99
C ALA A 33 -11.59 -12.23 -7.42
N CYS A 34 -10.51 -12.41 -8.19
CA CYS A 34 -10.45 -12.03 -9.61
C CYS A 34 -11.49 -12.78 -10.43
N ASP A 35 -11.62 -14.09 -10.25
CA ASP A 35 -12.61 -14.93 -10.96
C ASP A 35 -14.04 -14.49 -10.65
N ARG A 36 -14.34 -14.16 -9.39
CA ARG A 36 -15.66 -13.61 -9.01
C ARG A 36 -15.96 -12.27 -9.68
N ILE A 37 -14.94 -11.40 -9.80
CA ILE A 37 -15.08 -10.11 -10.47
C ILE A 37 -15.36 -10.32 -11.97
N GLU A 38 -14.60 -11.22 -12.60
CA GLU A 38 -14.77 -11.57 -14.01
C GLU A 38 -16.16 -12.14 -14.27
N ALA A 39 -16.63 -13.10 -13.46
CA ALA A 39 -17.96 -13.68 -13.55
C ALA A 39 -19.08 -12.65 -13.34
N ALA A 40 -18.91 -11.71 -12.39
CA ALA A 40 -19.91 -10.71 -12.08
C ALA A 40 -19.99 -9.57 -13.12
N THR A 41 -18.89 -9.28 -13.80
CA THR A 41 -18.82 -8.15 -14.77
C THR A 41 -18.87 -8.58 -16.22
N GLY A 42 -18.56 -9.84 -16.52
CA GLY A 42 -18.39 -10.33 -17.89
C GLY A 42 -17.15 -9.76 -18.60
N LEU A 43 -16.23 -9.12 -17.85
CA LEU A 43 -15.04 -8.48 -18.38
C LEU A 43 -13.77 -9.27 -17.97
N PRO A 44 -12.81 -9.45 -18.88
CA PRO A 44 -11.58 -10.16 -18.55
C PRO A 44 -10.78 -9.41 -17.48
N VAL A 45 -10.34 -10.13 -16.45
CA VAL A 45 -9.50 -9.61 -15.37
C VAL A 45 -8.04 -9.98 -15.62
N HIS A 46 -7.18 -8.98 -15.64
CA HIS A 46 -5.75 -9.15 -15.82
C HIS A 46 -5.01 -8.87 -14.51
N ALA A 47 -4.47 -9.91 -13.89
CA ALA A 47 -3.70 -9.77 -12.67
C ALA A 47 -2.24 -9.39 -12.95
N PHE A 48 -1.75 -8.45 -12.15
CA PHE A 48 -0.36 -7.97 -12.14
C PHE A 48 0.18 -8.03 -10.71
N PRO A 49 0.60 -9.21 -10.22
CA PRO A 49 1.11 -9.35 -8.87
C PRO A 49 2.35 -8.47 -8.65
N LYS A 50 2.54 -8.01 -7.43
CA LYS A 50 3.74 -7.27 -7.05
C LYS A 50 4.92 -8.24 -6.95
N GLU A 51 5.93 -8.09 -7.80
CA GLU A 51 7.15 -8.89 -7.78
C GLU A 51 8.19 -8.29 -6.81
N ARG A 52 8.34 -6.96 -6.83
CA ARG A 52 9.27 -6.24 -5.97
C ARG A 52 8.70 -4.88 -5.59
N GLU A 53 8.88 -4.52 -4.32
CA GLU A 53 8.59 -3.19 -3.80
C GLU A 53 9.91 -2.44 -3.60
N TYR A 54 10.06 -1.28 -4.24
CA TYR A 54 11.20 -0.39 -4.03
C TYR A 54 10.91 0.67 -2.97
N PHE A 55 9.68 1.18 -2.98
CA PHE A 55 9.24 2.15 -2.00
C PHE A 55 7.72 2.18 -1.84
N VAL A 56 7.28 2.32 -0.58
CA VAL A 56 5.90 2.66 -0.21
C VAL A 56 5.92 3.63 0.95
N GLY A 57 5.42 4.82 0.72
CA GLY A 57 5.28 5.83 1.76
C GLY A 57 4.63 7.08 1.18
N LEU A 58 3.98 7.85 2.03
CA LEU A 58 3.45 9.17 1.69
C LEU A 58 4.07 10.18 2.64
N TYR A 59 4.79 11.14 2.08
CA TYR A 59 5.33 12.28 2.81
C TYR A 59 4.84 13.56 2.14
N LEU A 60 4.19 14.41 2.91
CA LEU A 60 3.68 15.70 2.45
C LEU A 60 4.48 16.81 3.16
N PRO A 61 5.39 17.51 2.48
CA PRO A 61 6.15 18.61 3.07
C PRO A 61 5.24 19.83 3.26
N LEU A 62 4.66 19.98 4.45
CA LEU A 62 3.70 21.05 4.75
C LEU A 62 4.36 22.39 5.09
N LEU A 63 5.63 22.37 5.51
CA LEU A 63 6.34 23.57 5.99
C LEU A 63 7.39 24.08 4.99
N SER A 64 7.57 23.40 3.87
CA SER A 64 8.51 23.78 2.82
C SER A 64 7.86 23.58 1.46
N PRO A 65 8.15 24.41 0.46
CA PRO A 65 7.70 24.14 -0.90
C PRO A 65 8.20 22.75 -1.33
N ALA A 66 7.34 22.00 -2.01
CA ALA A 66 7.73 20.70 -2.54
C ALA A 66 8.97 20.90 -3.44
N PRO A 67 10.08 20.19 -3.19
CA PRO A 67 11.27 20.31 -4.02
C PRO A 67 10.91 19.89 -5.45
N ARG A 68 11.43 20.63 -6.43
CA ARG A 68 11.32 20.24 -7.82
C ARG A 68 12.10 18.95 -8.07
N VAL A 69 11.68 18.22 -9.09
CA VAL A 69 12.39 16.99 -9.51
C VAL A 69 13.87 17.33 -9.75
N GLY A 70 14.77 16.66 -9.05
CA GLY A 70 16.21 16.87 -9.10
C GLY A 70 16.79 17.90 -8.12
N GLU A 71 15.97 18.67 -7.40
CA GLU A 71 16.46 19.67 -6.42
C GLU A 71 16.59 19.11 -4.99
N ALA A 72 15.87 18.05 -4.66
CA ALA A 72 15.98 17.42 -3.36
C ALA A 72 17.00 16.27 -3.36
N PRO A 73 17.74 16.05 -2.28
CA PRO A 73 18.55 14.87 -2.16
C PRO A 73 17.65 13.62 -2.23
N ALA A 74 18.12 12.60 -2.93
CA ALA A 74 17.44 11.32 -2.99
C ALA A 74 17.17 10.79 -1.57
N ARG A 75 15.97 10.26 -1.36
CA ARG A 75 15.60 9.64 -0.09
C ARG A 75 16.41 8.36 0.09
N ALA A 76 16.96 8.16 1.29
CA ALA A 76 17.45 6.84 1.65
C ALA A 76 16.28 5.85 1.64
N LEU A 77 16.34 4.87 0.76
CA LEU A 77 15.37 3.78 0.79
C LEU A 77 15.62 2.93 2.04
N PRO A 78 14.57 2.50 2.75
CA PRO A 78 14.76 1.51 3.80
C PRO A 78 15.47 0.30 3.18
N ALA A 79 16.54 -0.16 3.81
CA ALA A 79 17.12 -1.44 3.43
C ALA A 79 15.98 -2.46 3.37
N HIS A 80 15.94 -3.27 2.31
CA HIS A 80 14.98 -4.37 2.25
C HIS A 80 15.14 -5.16 3.53
N ALA A 81 14.17 -5.04 4.43
CA ALA A 81 14.15 -5.92 5.58
C ALA A 81 14.20 -7.35 5.00
N PRO A 82 15.14 -8.18 5.44
CA PRO A 82 15.09 -9.59 5.09
C PRO A 82 13.66 -10.03 5.38
N THR A 83 13.09 -10.83 4.50
CA THR A 83 11.71 -11.35 4.63
C THR A 83 11.53 -11.80 6.07
N ALA A 84 10.87 -10.94 6.88
CA ALA A 84 10.62 -11.26 8.26
C ALA A 84 9.87 -12.59 8.26
N GLN A 85 10.34 -13.52 9.08
CA GLN A 85 9.63 -14.80 9.21
C GLN A 85 8.15 -14.47 9.50
N PRO A 86 7.20 -15.18 8.87
CA PRO A 86 5.79 -14.89 9.10
C PRO A 86 5.49 -14.88 10.58
N THR A 87 5.13 -13.72 11.12
CA THR A 87 4.71 -13.62 12.52
C THR A 87 3.37 -14.31 12.67
N VAL A 88 3.31 -15.30 13.53
CA VAL A 88 2.03 -15.96 13.84
C VAL A 88 1.17 -14.98 14.62
N LEU A 89 0.05 -14.58 14.01
CA LEU A 89 -0.92 -13.67 14.66
C LEU A 89 -1.85 -14.45 15.56
N THR A 90 -2.03 -13.96 16.78
CA THR A 90 -3.06 -14.44 17.70
C THR A 90 -4.46 -13.94 17.29
N ASP A 91 -5.52 -14.49 17.85
CA ASP A 91 -6.88 -13.99 17.62
C ASP A 91 -7.03 -12.55 18.13
N PHE A 92 -6.37 -12.20 19.23
CA PHE A 92 -6.34 -10.84 19.73
C PHE A 92 -5.66 -9.88 18.71
N ASP A 93 -4.58 -10.29 18.06
CA ASP A 93 -3.92 -9.49 17.04
C ASP A 93 -4.82 -9.22 15.84
N ARG A 94 -5.53 -10.25 15.37
CA ARG A 94 -6.48 -10.13 14.26
C ARG A 94 -7.63 -9.18 14.61
N GLN A 95 -8.18 -9.29 15.81
CA GLN A 95 -9.22 -8.39 16.30
C GLN A 95 -8.71 -6.96 16.47
N LEU A 96 -7.51 -6.78 17.02
CA LEU A 96 -6.87 -5.48 17.18
C LEU A 96 -6.60 -4.80 15.83
N ILE A 97 -6.06 -5.54 14.86
CA ILE A 97 -5.85 -5.04 13.50
C ILE A 97 -7.19 -4.66 12.87
N ALA A 98 -8.20 -5.52 12.95
CA ALA A 98 -9.53 -5.25 12.41
C ALA A 98 -10.17 -3.98 13.03
N ALA A 99 -10.03 -3.80 14.33
CA ALA A 99 -10.57 -2.64 15.04
C ALA A 99 -9.84 -1.33 14.73
N THR A 100 -8.57 -1.39 14.28
CA THR A 100 -7.72 -0.21 14.07
C THR A 100 -7.36 0.07 12.61
N GLN A 101 -7.64 -0.84 11.67
CA GLN A 101 -7.27 -0.68 10.25
C GLN A 101 -7.95 0.52 9.57
N SER A 102 -9.11 0.97 10.05
CA SER A 102 -9.79 2.18 9.57
C SER A 102 -9.29 3.48 10.24
N GLY A 103 -8.33 3.36 11.16
CA GLY A 103 -7.80 4.43 11.98
C GLY A 103 -8.20 4.32 13.44
N LEU A 104 -7.43 4.98 14.32
CA LEU A 104 -7.79 5.13 15.72
C LEU A 104 -8.96 6.12 15.87
N PRO A 105 -9.86 5.91 16.84
CA PRO A 105 -10.91 6.89 17.17
C PRO A 105 -10.31 8.28 17.47
N LEU A 106 -10.92 9.33 16.94
CA LEU A 106 -10.46 10.72 17.18
C LEU A 106 -11.05 11.26 18.49
N VAL A 107 -10.61 10.68 19.60
CA VAL A 107 -11.03 11.00 20.97
C VAL A 107 -9.80 11.18 21.86
N ALA A 108 -9.98 11.72 23.09
CA ALA A 108 -8.87 11.99 24.01
C ALA A 108 -8.09 10.71 24.41
N HIS A 109 -8.79 9.57 24.53
CA HIS A 109 -8.20 8.28 24.96
C HIS A 109 -8.51 7.19 23.93
N PRO A 110 -7.88 7.22 22.73
CA PRO A 110 -8.23 6.33 21.63
C PRO A 110 -7.94 4.85 21.95
N TYR A 111 -6.86 4.56 22.67
CA TYR A 111 -6.50 3.19 23.04
C TYR A 111 -7.48 2.58 24.04
N ASP A 112 -8.01 3.37 24.97
CA ASP A 112 -9.03 2.91 25.92
C ASP A 112 -10.35 2.60 25.20
N THR A 113 -10.70 3.39 24.20
CA THR A 113 -11.87 3.15 23.35
C THR A 113 -11.74 1.82 22.59
N VAL A 114 -10.57 1.57 21.96
CA VAL A 114 -10.30 0.29 21.28
C VAL A 114 -10.28 -0.86 22.28
N ALA A 115 -9.68 -0.67 23.45
CA ALA A 115 -9.61 -1.68 24.50
C ALA A 115 -11.00 -2.12 24.99
N ALA A 116 -11.93 -1.17 25.17
CA ALA A 116 -13.31 -1.45 25.55
C ALA A 116 -14.01 -2.35 24.52
N MET A 117 -13.73 -2.19 23.22
CA MET A 117 -14.27 -3.03 22.15
C MET A 117 -13.72 -4.47 22.20
N LEU A 118 -12.48 -4.63 22.69
CA LEU A 118 -11.75 -5.89 22.70
C LEU A 118 -11.72 -6.59 24.07
N GLY A 119 -12.37 -6.05 25.08
CA GLY A 119 -12.34 -6.60 26.44
C GLY A 119 -10.93 -6.56 27.07
N SER A 120 -10.15 -5.49 26.79
CA SER A 120 -8.75 -5.35 27.18
C SER A 120 -8.51 -4.01 27.90
N THR A 121 -7.25 -3.64 28.09
CA THR A 121 -6.83 -2.32 28.63
C THR A 121 -6.14 -1.48 27.58
N GLY A 122 -6.25 -0.14 27.67
CA GLY A 122 -5.60 0.78 26.75
C GLY A 122 -4.08 0.61 26.71
N GLU A 123 -3.47 0.25 27.85
CA GLU A 123 -2.03 -0.04 27.92
C GLU A 123 -1.68 -1.32 27.13
N ALA A 124 -2.45 -2.40 27.28
CA ALA A 124 -2.24 -3.64 26.55
C ALA A 124 -2.39 -3.43 25.03
N VAL A 125 -3.41 -2.67 24.61
CA VAL A 125 -3.61 -2.28 23.19
C VAL A 125 -2.42 -1.51 22.65
N ARG A 126 -1.95 -0.49 23.38
CA ARG A 126 -0.81 0.33 22.97
C ARG A 126 0.49 -0.48 22.85
N THR A 127 0.76 -1.31 23.87
CA THR A 127 1.94 -2.18 23.91
C THR A 127 1.92 -3.15 22.73
N ARG A 128 0.77 -3.82 22.51
CA ARG A 128 0.67 -4.78 21.41
C ARG A 128 0.80 -4.15 20.03
N LEU A 129 0.22 -2.97 19.80
CA LEU A 129 0.42 -2.21 18.56
C LEU A 129 1.90 -1.85 18.33
N ALA A 130 2.63 -1.47 19.40
CA ALA A 130 4.06 -1.19 19.31
C ALA A 130 4.87 -2.45 18.95
N GLU A 131 4.53 -3.61 19.52
CA GLU A 131 5.15 -4.89 19.18
C GLU A 131 4.88 -5.30 17.72
N LEU A 132 3.62 -5.18 17.26
CA LEU A 132 3.25 -5.47 15.87
C LEU A 132 3.93 -4.52 14.87
N LEU A 133 4.15 -3.26 15.27
CA LEU A 133 4.90 -2.29 14.50
C LEU A 133 6.40 -2.68 14.42
N ALA A 134 7.00 -3.05 15.55
CA ALA A 134 8.40 -3.50 15.61
C ALA A 134 8.61 -4.80 14.83
N ALA A 135 7.64 -5.70 14.82
CA ALA A 135 7.66 -6.94 14.05
C ALA A 135 7.37 -6.73 12.54
N GLY A 136 7.05 -5.50 12.10
CA GLY A 136 6.72 -5.20 10.71
C GLY A 136 5.34 -5.71 10.24
N VAL A 137 4.53 -6.26 11.13
CA VAL A 137 3.13 -6.66 10.86
C VAL A 137 2.28 -5.43 10.60
N VAL A 138 2.38 -4.42 11.47
CA VAL A 138 1.86 -3.09 11.23
C VAL A 138 2.99 -2.27 10.59
N ARG A 139 2.79 -1.85 9.36
CA ARG A 139 3.83 -1.13 8.60
C ARG A 139 4.14 0.24 9.21
N ARG A 140 3.11 0.95 9.64
CA ARG A 140 3.19 2.28 10.25
C ARG A 140 1.89 2.65 10.95
N ILE A 141 2.00 3.54 11.91
CA ILE A 141 0.87 4.30 12.47
C ILE A 141 1.13 5.75 12.13
N ALA A 142 0.23 6.40 11.38
CA ALA A 142 0.42 7.76 10.92
C ALA A 142 -0.92 8.47 10.69
N ALA A 143 -0.91 9.80 10.74
CA ALA A 143 -2.01 10.59 10.23
C ALA A 143 -2.09 10.46 8.71
N VAL A 144 -3.29 10.30 8.18
CA VAL A 144 -3.56 10.25 6.72
C VAL A 144 -4.44 11.45 6.36
N PRO A 145 -3.85 12.64 6.14
CA PRO A 145 -4.61 13.82 5.81
C PRO A 145 -5.17 13.74 4.38
N ASN A 146 -6.28 14.44 4.15
CA ASN A 146 -6.78 14.63 2.79
C ASN A 146 -5.85 15.58 2.03
N HIS A 147 -4.96 15.02 1.24
CA HIS A 147 -3.93 15.76 0.50
C HIS A 147 -4.51 16.76 -0.51
N TYR A 148 -5.68 16.52 -1.08
CA TYR A 148 -6.36 17.50 -1.95
C TYR A 148 -6.72 18.78 -1.19
N ARG A 149 -7.17 18.65 0.06
CA ARG A 149 -7.43 19.81 0.93
C ARG A 149 -6.17 20.55 1.38
N LEU A 150 -5.01 19.90 1.27
CA LEU A 150 -3.72 20.50 1.54
C LEU A 150 -3.08 21.14 0.28
N GLY A 151 -3.80 21.18 -0.85
CA GLY A 151 -3.33 21.77 -2.09
C GLY A 151 -2.57 20.82 -3.05
N TYR A 152 -2.44 19.54 -2.71
CA TYR A 152 -1.86 18.53 -3.59
C TYR A 152 -2.92 18.04 -4.59
N ALA A 153 -3.17 18.83 -5.62
CA ALA A 153 -4.26 18.59 -6.57
C ALA A 153 -3.93 17.56 -7.66
N ALA A 154 -2.64 17.25 -7.87
CA ALA A 154 -2.19 16.31 -8.91
C ALA A 154 -1.67 15.02 -8.28
N ASN A 155 -2.23 13.89 -8.72
CA ASN A 155 -1.80 12.55 -8.38
C ASN A 155 -1.91 11.68 -9.63
N GLY A 156 -0.85 10.96 -9.98
CA GLY A 156 -0.81 10.12 -11.15
C GLY A 156 -0.01 8.85 -10.91
N MET A 157 -0.42 7.75 -11.55
CA MET A 157 0.38 6.55 -11.67
C MET A 157 1.16 6.63 -12.98
N SER A 158 2.46 6.56 -12.91
CA SER A 158 3.34 6.47 -14.07
C SER A 158 3.86 5.05 -14.25
N VAL A 159 4.06 4.65 -15.51
CA VAL A 159 4.50 3.30 -15.86
C VAL A 159 5.56 3.33 -16.95
N TRP A 160 6.54 2.44 -16.85
CA TRP A 160 7.66 2.36 -17.80
C TRP A 160 7.89 0.92 -18.27
N ASP A 161 8.28 0.80 -19.52
CA ASP A 161 8.80 -0.41 -20.12
C ASP A 161 10.33 -0.37 -20.02
N VAL A 162 10.85 -1.00 -19.00
CA VAL A 162 12.28 -0.99 -18.65
C VAL A 162 12.89 -2.35 -18.98
N ALA A 163 14.06 -2.38 -19.62
CA ALA A 163 14.79 -3.63 -19.83
C ALA A 163 15.04 -4.35 -18.50
N ASP A 164 14.85 -5.67 -18.46
CA ASP A 164 14.81 -6.45 -17.23
C ASP A 164 16.12 -6.39 -16.44
N GLU A 165 17.26 -6.24 -17.13
CA GLU A 165 18.57 -6.03 -16.51
C GLU A 165 18.72 -4.67 -15.79
N HIS A 166 17.85 -3.71 -16.07
CA HIS A 166 17.94 -2.35 -15.54
C HIS A 166 16.80 -2.01 -14.57
N VAL A 167 15.73 -2.82 -14.52
CA VAL A 167 14.49 -2.49 -13.80
C VAL A 167 14.72 -2.28 -12.31
N ASP A 168 15.57 -3.08 -11.70
CA ASP A 168 15.81 -2.98 -10.26
C ASP A 168 16.59 -1.71 -9.90
N ARG A 169 17.67 -1.42 -10.66
CA ARG A 169 18.44 -0.18 -10.46
C ARG A 169 17.59 1.07 -10.68
N LEU A 170 16.77 1.07 -11.73
CA LEU A 170 15.90 2.22 -12.03
C LEU A 170 14.73 2.32 -11.06
N GLY A 171 14.22 1.19 -10.55
CA GLY A 171 13.20 1.14 -9.52
C GLY A 171 13.69 1.75 -8.19
N GLU A 172 14.90 1.44 -7.78
CA GLU A 172 15.55 2.04 -6.60
C GLU A 172 15.77 3.55 -6.79
N LEU A 173 16.29 3.96 -7.94
CA LEU A 173 16.49 5.38 -8.29
C LEU A 173 15.16 6.15 -8.28
N LEU A 174 14.11 5.58 -8.86
CA LEU A 174 12.80 6.21 -8.91
C LEU A 174 12.15 6.24 -7.53
N GLY A 175 12.20 5.13 -6.79
CA GLY A 175 11.66 5.05 -5.43
C GLY A 175 12.34 5.99 -4.44
N SER A 176 13.59 6.38 -4.68
CA SER A 176 14.30 7.35 -3.85
C SER A 176 13.86 8.81 -4.07
N GLN A 177 13.10 9.09 -5.14
CA GLN A 177 12.65 10.46 -5.42
C GLN A 177 11.60 10.92 -4.40
N PRO A 178 11.71 12.15 -3.87
CA PRO A 178 10.79 12.66 -2.84
C PRO A 178 9.32 12.73 -3.28
N ALA A 179 9.06 12.97 -4.56
CA ALA A 179 7.72 13.04 -5.12
C ALA A 179 7.06 11.67 -5.35
N VAL A 180 7.82 10.58 -5.24
CA VAL A 180 7.31 9.22 -5.43
C VAL A 180 6.79 8.68 -4.13
N SER A 181 5.51 8.30 -4.09
CA SER A 181 4.86 7.71 -2.93
C SER A 181 4.87 6.18 -2.96
N HIS A 182 4.91 5.60 -4.14
CA HIS A 182 4.90 4.15 -4.36
C HIS A 182 5.80 3.83 -5.54
N CYS A 183 6.58 2.76 -5.45
CA CYS A 183 7.37 2.26 -6.58
C CYS A 183 7.45 0.74 -6.52
N TYR A 184 7.02 0.07 -7.61
CA TYR A 184 6.91 -1.39 -7.70
C TYR A 184 7.38 -1.92 -9.03
N ARG A 185 7.92 -3.14 -9.01
CA ARG A 185 8.01 -4.01 -10.18
C ARG A 185 6.79 -4.96 -10.22
N ARG A 186 6.23 -5.12 -11.43
CA ARG A 186 5.16 -6.08 -11.73
C ARG A 186 5.46 -6.77 -13.05
N PRO A 187 4.90 -7.96 -13.32
CA PRO A 187 5.15 -8.66 -14.58
C PRO A 187 4.52 -7.91 -15.76
N ARG A 188 5.14 -8.06 -16.93
CA ARG A 188 4.51 -7.75 -18.21
C ARG A 188 3.47 -8.81 -18.55
N LYS A 189 2.52 -8.47 -19.41
CA LYS A 189 1.58 -9.40 -19.99
C LYS A 189 1.60 -9.26 -21.50
N ALA A 190 2.17 -10.21 -22.22
CA ALA A 190 2.34 -10.16 -23.67
C ALA A 190 1.00 -9.86 -24.38
N GLY A 191 1.02 -8.92 -25.33
CA GLY A 191 -0.17 -8.50 -26.07
C GLY A 191 -1.18 -7.64 -25.28
N VAL A 192 -1.01 -7.49 -23.95
CA VAL A 192 -1.95 -6.76 -23.08
C VAL A 192 -1.28 -5.55 -22.41
N TRP A 193 -0.11 -5.78 -21.78
CA TRP A 193 0.55 -4.78 -20.96
C TRP A 193 2.06 -4.95 -20.98
N ARG A 194 2.75 -3.98 -21.53
CA ARG A 194 4.21 -4.02 -21.76
C ARG A 194 5.06 -3.50 -20.61
N TYR A 195 4.45 -2.76 -19.69
CA TYR A 195 5.19 -2.04 -18.64
C TYR A 195 5.47 -2.94 -17.45
N ASN A 196 6.66 -2.79 -16.84
CA ASN A 196 7.11 -3.57 -15.69
C ASN A 196 7.51 -2.73 -14.47
N LEU A 197 7.64 -1.40 -14.60
CA LEU A 197 7.95 -0.49 -13.50
C LEU A 197 6.80 0.51 -13.32
N PHE A 198 6.38 0.70 -12.09
CA PHE A 198 5.22 1.52 -11.69
C PHE A 198 5.62 2.47 -10.55
N ALA A 199 5.18 3.73 -10.63
CA ALA A 199 5.33 4.71 -9.54
C ALA A 199 4.15 5.69 -9.49
#